data_4edf52191330896f3a2be7314fb51ff6
#
_entry.id   4edf52191330896f3a2be7314fb51ff6
#
_cell.length_a   1.000
_cell.length_b   1.000
_cell.length_c   1.000
_cell.angle_alpha   90.00
_cell.angle_beta   90.00
_cell.angle_gamma   90.00
#
_symmetry.space_group_name_H-M   'P 1'
#
loop_
_entity.id
_entity.type
_entity.pdbx_description
1 polymer ?
#
loop_
_entity_poly.entity_id
_entity_poly.type
_entity_poly.pdbx_seq_one_letter_code
_entity_poly.pdbx_strand_id
1 'polypeptide(L)'
;MKNRSYEYDVALSFAGENRAYVEKVANSLKTKGVKVFYDLFEEANLWGKNLYEYLSEIYQNKARYTVLFVSSFYNKKLWTNHERVSMQARAFQESREYILPARFDDTEIPGILKTIGYINLENRTPEELAVLIENKLKKDQTFLKNRWSKLSTMISPKPFIFTIKVVDEKSQLIKHAKVVLVANNSTYLEGFTDENGLAHFVIRTRKLYTVLIAHSEYPAVVFNSMNPKEDVEVTIEKTNNSGSIIINKSGQVPGISGKIEPVSKSDKKLLLYADNIAIEGGKDQPYDFELNKSIALEDNKGNIVYLTFRFFQARIALIDFYKDRSM
;
A
#
# COMPACT_ATOMS: atom_id res chain seq x y z
N MET A 1 -2.15 -2.00 6.43
CA MET A 1 -2.07 -2.40 7.85
C MET A 1 -3.27 -1.84 8.56
N LYS A 2 -4.14 -2.70 9.12
CA LYS A 2 -5.30 -2.28 9.92
C LYS A 2 -4.80 -1.50 11.15
N ASN A 3 -5.45 -0.38 11.44
CA ASN A 3 -5.23 0.40 12.66
C ASN A 3 -5.62 -0.50 13.85
N ARG A 4 -4.67 -1.25 14.44
CA ARG A 4 -4.92 -2.02 15.65
C ARG A 4 -4.89 -1.05 16.82
N SER A 5 -6.03 -0.81 17.43
CA SER A 5 -6.12 -0.20 18.75
C SER A 5 -5.76 -1.27 19.78
N TYR A 6 -4.65 -1.10 20.48
CA TYR A 6 -4.24 -1.98 21.55
C TYR A 6 -4.92 -1.58 22.86
N GLU A 7 -5.33 -2.57 23.63
CA GLU A 7 -5.92 -2.38 24.96
C GLU A 7 -4.84 -1.98 25.98
N TYR A 8 -3.64 -2.56 25.83
CA TYR A 8 -2.47 -2.30 26.65
C TYR A 8 -1.29 -1.81 25.80
N ASP A 9 -0.51 -0.86 26.35
CA ASP A 9 0.75 -0.43 25.74
C ASP A 9 1.83 -1.50 25.90
N VAL A 10 1.82 -2.20 27.05
CA VAL A 10 2.77 -3.27 27.35
C VAL A 10 2.14 -4.34 28.22
N ALA A 11 2.45 -5.60 27.94
CA ALA A 11 2.15 -6.74 28.80
C ALA A 11 3.45 -7.26 29.43
N LEU A 12 3.37 -7.67 30.70
CA LEU A 12 4.52 -8.22 31.44
C LEU A 12 4.33 -9.73 31.60
N SER A 13 5.22 -10.51 31.00
CA SER A 13 5.23 -11.98 31.06
C SER A 13 6.41 -12.45 31.90
N PHE A 14 6.14 -13.15 33.01
CA PHE A 14 7.16 -13.49 34.01
C PHE A 14 6.81 -14.75 34.80
N ALA A 15 7.78 -15.33 35.47
CA ALA A 15 7.57 -16.37 36.46
C ALA A 15 7.25 -15.73 37.83
N GLY A 16 6.37 -16.35 38.61
CA GLY A 16 5.93 -15.84 39.91
C GLY A 16 7.08 -15.57 40.89
N GLU A 17 8.18 -16.29 40.76
CA GLU A 17 9.40 -16.12 41.55
C GLU A 17 10.07 -14.74 41.30
N ASN A 18 9.84 -14.16 40.13
CA ASN A 18 10.33 -12.83 39.76
C ASN A 18 9.34 -11.70 40.11
N ARG A 19 8.20 -12.02 40.75
CA ARG A 19 7.09 -11.10 41.02
C ARG A 19 7.50 -9.83 41.70
N ALA A 20 8.34 -9.90 42.74
CA ALA A 20 8.75 -8.75 43.51
C ALA A 20 9.47 -7.67 42.70
N TYR A 21 10.21 -8.07 41.66
CA TYR A 21 10.88 -7.15 40.73
C TYR A 21 9.85 -6.61 39.72
N VAL A 22 9.05 -7.51 39.10
CA VAL A 22 8.13 -7.17 38.02
C VAL A 22 7.00 -6.26 38.52
N GLU A 23 6.52 -6.45 39.74
CA GLU A 23 5.52 -5.59 40.36
C GLU A 23 5.99 -4.13 40.52
N LYS A 24 7.26 -3.92 40.92
CA LYS A 24 7.85 -2.59 40.97
C LYS A 24 7.93 -1.96 39.58
N VAL A 25 8.28 -2.74 38.52
CA VAL A 25 8.25 -2.28 37.14
C VAL A 25 6.83 -1.88 36.74
N ALA A 26 5.84 -2.73 37.01
CA ALA A 26 4.43 -2.49 36.68
C ALA A 26 3.91 -1.20 37.35
N ASN A 27 4.18 -1.04 38.64
CA ASN A 27 3.80 0.16 39.41
C ASN A 27 4.48 1.42 38.86
N SER A 28 5.77 1.36 38.54
CA SER A 28 6.53 2.49 37.96
C SER A 28 5.98 2.88 36.59
N LEU A 29 5.60 1.92 35.72
CA LEU A 29 4.97 2.19 34.46
C LEU A 29 3.58 2.79 34.60
N LYS A 30 2.76 2.27 35.53
CA LYS A 30 1.41 2.77 35.83
C LYS A 30 1.44 4.23 36.31
N THR A 31 2.38 4.61 37.18
CA THR A 31 2.56 6.01 37.63
C THR A 31 2.95 6.96 36.49
N LYS A 32 3.57 6.44 35.43
CA LYS A 32 3.93 7.17 34.18
C LYS A 32 2.81 7.21 33.17
N GLY A 33 1.62 6.68 33.49
CA GLY A 33 0.45 6.68 32.61
C GLY A 33 0.50 5.64 31.48
N VAL A 34 1.39 4.65 31.56
CA VAL A 34 1.46 3.52 30.64
C VAL A 34 0.36 2.52 30.94
N LYS A 35 -0.40 2.07 29.97
CA LYS A 35 -1.40 1.01 30.11
C LYS A 35 -0.70 -0.35 30.17
N VAL A 36 -0.53 -0.86 31.37
CA VAL A 36 0.21 -2.10 31.63
C VAL A 36 -0.75 -3.24 31.90
N PHE A 37 -0.61 -4.35 31.16
CA PHE A 37 -1.15 -5.62 31.58
C PHE A 37 -0.19 -6.29 32.56
N TYR A 38 -0.64 -6.45 33.80
CA TYR A 38 0.02 -7.17 34.89
C TYR A 38 -1.03 -7.99 35.64
N ASP A 39 -0.76 -9.25 35.91
CA ASP A 39 -1.75 -10.23 36.36
C ASP A 39 -2.50 -9.78 37.65
N LEU A 40 -1.82 -9.19 38.62
CA LEU A 40 -2.46 -8.70 39.83
C LEU A 40 -3.35 -7.46 39.61
N PHE A 41 -3.14 -6.69 38.56
CA PHE A 41 -4.03 -5.58 38.23
C PHE A 41 -5.34 -6.05 37.59
N GLU A 42 -5.35 -7.28 37.07
CA GLU A 42 -6.45 -7.88 36.31
C GLU A 42 -7.07 -9.09 37.02
N GLU A 43 -6.86 -9.25 38.33
CA GLU A 43 -7.24 -10.43 39.11
C GLU A 43 -8.74 -10.80 38.94
N ALA A 44 -9.60 -9.80 39.00
CA ALA A 44 -11.05 -10.00 38.79
C ALA A 44 -11.37 -10.45 37.36
N ASN A 45 -10.64 -9.98 36.36
CA ASN A 45 -10.81 -10.35 34.96
C ASN A 45 -10.22 -11.74 34.65
N LEU A 46 -9.27 -12.19 35.43
CA LEU A 46 -8.63 -13.51 35.30
C LEU A 46 -9.43 -14.63 36.00
N TRP A 47 -10.25 -14.28 36.97
CA TRP A 47 -11.01 -15.25 37.74
C TRP A 47 -11.95 -16.10 36.86
N GLY A 48 -11.77 -17.41 36.94
CA GLY A 48 -12.59 -18.37 36.20
C GLY A 48 -12.22 -18.55 34.71
N LYS A 49 -11.18 -17.84 34.19
CA LYS A 49 -10.74 -18.00 32.83
C LYS A 49 -9.67 -19.07 32.68
N ASN A 50 -9.60 -19.66 31.47
CA ASN A 50 -8.43 -20.42 31.05
C ASN A 50 -7.25 -19.45 30.88
N LEU A 51 -6.38 -19.38 31.88
CA LEU A 51 -5.26 -18.42 31.92
C LEU A 51 -4.34 -18.54 30.73
N TYR A 52 -4.16 -19.72 30.18
CA TYR A 52 -3.27 -19.93 29.03
C TYR A 52 -3.80 -19.25 27.76
N GLU A 53 -5.07 -19.49 27.44
CA GLU A 53 -5.73 -18.89 26.28
C GLU A 53 -5.83 -17.38 26.42
N TYR A 54 -6.22 -16.92 27.61
CA TYR A 54 -6.37 -15.51 27.89
C TYR A 54 -5.04 -14.75 27.81
N LEU A 55 -3.97 -15.26 28.41
CA LEU A 55 -2.64 -14.65 28.35
C LEU A 55 -2.07 -14.70 26.92
N SER A 56 -2.31 -15.78 26.18
CA SER A 56 -1.92 -15.87 24.78
C SER A 56 -2.60 -14.78 23.95
N GLU A 57 -3.90 -14.55 24.15
CA GLU A 57 -4.65 -13.49 23.48
C GLU A 57 -4.11 -12.08 23.82
N ILE A 58 -3.81 -11.83 25.10
CA ILE A 58 -3.21 -10.56 25.54
C ILE A 58 -1.88 -10.32 24.80
N TYR A 59 -0.99 -11.30 24.83
CA TYR A 59 0.36 -11.15 24.27
C TYR A 59 0.38 -11.02 22.76
N GLN A 60 -0.55 -11.67 22.05
CA GLN A 60 -0.58 -11.66 20.59
C GLN A 60 -1.40 -10.49 20.01
N ASN A 61 -2.51 -10.15 20.64
CA ASN A 61 -3.51 -9.28 20.02
C ASN A 61 -3.83 -8.00 20.77
N LYS A 62 -3.74 -8.01 22.14
CA LYS A 62 -4.21 -6.88 22.93
C LYS A 62 -3.12 -5.96 23.47
N ALA A 63 -1.89 -6.43 23.58
CA ALA A 63 -0.75 -5.64 23.98
C ALA A 63 0.09 -5.20 22.78
N ARG A 64 0.55 -3.94 22.81
CA ARG A 64 1.44 -3.41 21.77
C ARG A 64 2.83 -4.02 21.85
N TYR A 65 3.35 -4.20 23.05
CA TYR A 65 4.58 -4.94 23.34
C TYR A 65 4.37 -5.94 24.45
N THR A 66 5.15 -7.00 24.41
CA THR A 66 5.26 -7.94 25.54
C THR A 66 6.70 -7.93 26.05
N VAL A 67 6.90 -7.49 27.29
CA VAL A 67 8.19 -7.66 27.98
C VAL A 67 8.24 -9.05 28.57
N LEU A 68 9.20 -9.83 28.12
CA LEU A 68 9.41 -11.20 28.57
C LEU A 68 10.56 -11.23 29.58
N PHE A 69 10.23 -11.51 30.84
CA PHE A 69 11.21 -11.63 31.92
C PHE A 69 11.79 -13.04 31.94
N VAL A 70 12.98 -13.17 31.34
CA VAL A 70 13.67 -14.45 31.17
C VAL A 70 14.42 -14.80 32.44
N SER A 71 14.15 -15.99 32.96
CA SER A 71 14.86 -16.59 34.11
C SER A 71 14.76 -18.10 34.05
N SER A 72 15.60 -18.78 34.82
CA SER A 72 15.54 -20.24 34.99
C SER A 72 14.20 -20.72 35.54
N PHE A 73 13.51 -19.90 36.33
CA PHE A 73 12.15 -20.16 36.81
C PHE A 73 11.12 -20.07 35.70
N TYR A 74 11.24 -19.06 34.82
CA TYR A 74 10.35 -18.90 33.69
C TYR A 74 10.43 -20.08 32.73
N ASN A 75 11.64 -20.55 32.43
CA ASN A 75 11.88 -21.72 31.57
C ASN A 75 11.25 -22.98 32.15
N LYS A 76 11.41 -23.26 33.44
CA LYS A 76 10.81 -24.43 34.11
C LYS A 76 9.27 -24.43 33.99
N LYS A 77 8.59 -23.28 34.05
CA LYS A 77 7.13 -23.19 33.87
C LYS A 77 6.67 -23.39 32.46
N LEU A 78 7.43 -22.97 31.49
CA LEU A 78 7.12 -23.19 30.07
C LEU A 78 7.17 -24.67 29.68
N TRP A 79 8.06 -25.45 30.30
CA TRP A 79 8.36 -26.83 29.90
C TRP A 79 7.48 -27.91 30.56
N THR A 80 6.49 -27.56 31.36
CA THR A 80 5.63 -28.53 32.05
C THR A 80 4.63 -29.24 31.13
N ASN A 81 4.51 -28.81 29.84
CA ASN A 81 3.59 -29.45 28.90
C ASN A 81 4.06 -29.28 27.45
N HIS A 82 4.45 -30.37 26.80
CA HIS A 82 5.09 -30.40 25.47
C HIS A 82 4.27 -29.69 24.37
N GLU A 83 2.95 -29.85 24.37
CA GLU A 83 2.09 -29.22 23.37
C GLU A 83 2.04 -27.69 23.54
N ARG A 84 2.02 -27.20 24.79
CA ARG A 84 2.05 -25.76 25.11
C ARG A 84 3.36 -25.11 24.69
N VAL A 85 4.48 -25.81 24.86
CA VAL A 85 5.80 -25.31 24.46
C VAL A 85 5.87 -25.05 22.97
N SER A 86 5.36 -25.97 22.14
CA SER A 86 5.35 -25.80 20.69
C SER A 86 4.50 -24.61 20.23
N MET A 87 3.32 -24.42 20.86
CA MET A 87 2.43 -23.30 20.53
C MET A 87 3.01 -21.96 20.99
N GLN A 88 3.64 -21.88 22.18
CA GLN A 88 4.30 -20.68 22.66
C GLN A 88 5.55 -20.32 21.84
N ALA A 89 6.36 -21.31 21.48
CA ALA A 89 7.52 -21.10 20.62
C ALA A 89 7.10 -20.53 19.26
N ARG A 90 6.00 -21.03 18.69
CA ARG A 90 5.44 -20.51 17.45
C ARG A 90 4.90 -19.08 17.61
N ALA A 91 4.17 -18.80 18.69
CA ALA A 91 3.67 -17.48 18.99
C ALA A 91 4.80 -16.45 19.16
N PHE A 92 5.90 -16.83 19.82
CA PHE A 92 7.09 -16.01 19.96
C PHE A 92 7.79 -15.78 18.61
N GLN A 93 7.85 -16.79 17.72
CA GLN A 93 8.43 -16.64 16.39
C GLN A 93 7.61 -15.70 15.50
N GLU A 94 6.29 -15.82 15.53
CA GLU A 94 5.37 -14.99 14.72
C GLU A 94 5.27 -13.54 15.23
N SER A 95 5.43 -13.33 16.54
CA SER A 95 5.28 -12.01 17.20
C SER A 95 6.61 -11.39 17.65
N ARG A 96 7.74 -11.89 17.16
CA ARG A 96 9.10 -11.49 17.62
C ARG A 96 9.39 -9.97 17.54
N GLU A 97 8.75 -9.25 16.63
CA GLU A 97 8.92 -7.78 16.53
C GLU A 97 8.31 -7.02 17.72
N TYR A 98 7.41 -7.66 18.47
CA TYR A 98 6.69 -7.09 19.61
C TYR A 98 7.16 -7.64 20.95
N ILE A 99 8.09 -8.61 20.95
CA ILE A 99 8.64 -9.21 22.18
C ILE A 99 9.92 -8.49 22.55
N LEU A 100 9.99 -8.03 23.79
CA LEU A 100 11.12 -7.32 24.39
C LEU A 100 11.72 -8.17 25.51
N PRO A 101 12.78 -8.96 25.26
CA PRO A 101 13.39 -9.79 26.28
C PRO A 101 14.12 -8.96 27.32
N ALA A 102 13.85 -9.25 28.60
CA ALA A 102 14.56 -8.72 29.78
C ALA A 102 15.07 -9.92 30.60
N ARG A 103 16.38 -10.08 30.75
CA ARG A 103 16.99 -11.28 31.28
C ARG A 103 17.54 -11.08 32.68
N PHE A 104 17.14 -11.94 33.60
CA PHE A 104 17.78 -12.09 34.92
C PHE A 104 19.02 -12.98 34.87
N ASP A 105 19.05 -13.93 33.95
CA ASP A 105 20.12 -14.90 33.75
C ASP A 105 20.26 -15.28 32.27
N ASP A 106 21.23 -16.16 31.96
CA ASP A 106 21.51 -16.60 30.59
C ASP A 106 20.60 -17.74 30.11
N THR A 107 19.47 -17.98 30.76
CA THR A 107 18.52 -19.03 30.38
C THR A 107 18.02 -18.82 28.96
N GLU A 108 18.06 -19.89 28.16
CA GLU A 108 17.52 -19.90 26.80
C GLU A 108 16.01 -20.16 26.83
N ILE A 109 15.26 -19.40 26.05
CA ILE A 109 13.82 -19.59 25.88
C ILE A 109 13.55 -20.09 24.44
N PRO A 110 12.89 -21.24 24.26
CA PRO A 110 12.53 -21.74 22.94
C PRO A 110 11.71 -20.75 22.15
N GLY A 111 12.04 -20.57 20.87
CA GLY A 111 11.38 -19.63 19.98
C GLY A 111 11.93 -18.21 20.02
N ILE A 112 12.78 -17.85 20.98
CA ILE A 112 13.51 -16.57 20.99
C ILE A 112 14.90 -16.79 20.44
N LEU A 113 15.19 -16.19 19.28
CA LEU A 113 16.52 -16.30 18.67
C LEU A 113 17.57 -15.60 19.53
N LYS A 114 18.77 -16.17 19.62
CA LYS A 114 19.93 -15.58 20.33
C LYS A 114 20.35 -14.21 19.77
N THR A 115 19.99 -13.93 18.51
CA THR A 115 20.27 -12.68 17.82
C THR A 115 19.30 -11.54 18.17
N ILE A 116 18.23 -11.83 18.93
CA ILE A 116 17.30 -10.79 19.39
C ILE A 116 17.96 -10.01 20.52
N GLY A 117 18.04 -8.69 20.37
CA GLY A 117 18.55 -7.80 21.42
C GLY A 117 17.72 -7.91 22.70
N TYR A 118 18.37 -7.94 23.85
CA TYR A 118 17.75 -8.05 25.16
C TYR A 118 18.32 -7.02 26.13
N ILE A 119 17.60 -6.78 27.24
CA ILE A 119 18.08 -6.00 28.37
C ILE A 119 18.55 -6.96 29.48
N ASN A 120 19.80 -6.81 29.94
CA ASN A 120 20.29 -7.52 31.10
C ASN A 120 19.79 -6.82 32.38
N LEU A 121 19.23 -7.62 33.32
CA LEU A 121 18.64 -7.15 34.57
C LEU A 121 19.55 -7.36 35.77
N GLU A 122 20.72 -7.97 35.66
CA GLU A 122 21.62 -8.33 36.73
C GLU A 122 21.97 -7.10 37.64
N ASN A 123 22.27 -5.95 37.02
CA ASN A 123 22.63 -4.72 37.70
C ASN A 123 21.64 -3.58 37.37
N ARG A 124 20.36 -3.89 37.11
CA ARG A 124 19.36 -2.91 36.72
C ARG A 124 18.19 -2.89 37.69
N THR A 125 17.85 -1.69 38.16
CA THR A 125 16.68 -1.52 39.02
C THR A 125 15.37 -1.61 38.22
N PRO A 126 14.25 -1.94 38.89
CA PRO A 126 12.93 -1.95 38.24
C PRO A 126 12.56 -0.60 37.63
N GLU A 127 12.92 0.51 38.27
CA GLU A 127 12.65 1.88 37.84
C GLU A 127 13.43 2.21 36.56
N GLU A 128 14.69 1.81 36.45
CA GLU A 128 15.50 1.98 35.23
C GLU A 128 14.94 1.18 34.06
N LEU A 129 14.46 -0.06 34.29
CA LEU A 129 13.80 -0.83 33.27
C LEU A 129 12.50 -0.17 32.81
N ALA A 130 11.70 0.35 33.75
CA ALA A 130 10.46 1.07 33.42
C ALA A 130 10.73 2.31 32.55
N VAL A 131 11.83 3.05 32.80
CA VAL A 131 12.25 4.18 31.96
C VAL A 131 12.62 3.71 30.53
N LEU A 132 13.31 2.58 30.38
CA LEU A 132 13.65 2.04 29.05
C LEU A 132 12.42 1.61 28.26
N ILE A 133 11.46 0.96 28.94
CA ILE A 133 10.18 0.58 28.34
C ILE A 133 9.40 1.84 27.88
N GLU A 134 9.30 2.84 28.76
CA GLU A 134 8.65 4.12 28.43
C GLU A 134 9.31 4.80 27.22
N ASN A 135 10.63 4.83 27.18
CA ASN A 135 11.37 5.41 26.05
C ASN A 135 11.13 4.64 24.73
N LYS A 136 11.03 3.30 24.79
CA LYS A 136 10.69 2.48 23.62
C LYS A 136 9.29 2.84 23.11
N LEU A 137 8.30 2.93 24.00
CA LEU A 137 6.92 3.32 23.69
C LEU A 137 6.84 4.72 23.07
N LYS A 138 7.57 5.71 23.63
CA LYS A 138 7.60 7.10 23.14
C LYS A 138 8.23 7.21 21.75
N LYS A 139 9.36 6.53 21.52
CA LYS A 139 10.02 6.52 20.19
C LYS A 139 9.07 6.02 19.11
N ASP A 140 8.33 4.96 19.38
CA ASP A 140 7.39 4.41 18.42
C ASP A 140 6.15 5.29 18.25
N GLN A 141 5.66 5.92 19.32
CA GLN A 141 4.57 6.90 19.21
C GLN A 141 5.02 8.12 18.40
N THR A 142 6.22 8.62 18.63
CA THR A 142 6.78 9.73 17.85
C THR A 142 6.99 9.34 16.39
N PHE A 143 7.50 8.15 16.14
CA PHE A 143 7.66 7.61 14.78
C PHE A 143 6.30 7.47 14.07
N LEU A 144 5.30 6.89 14.74
CA LEU A 144 3.95 6.78 14.20
C LEU A 144 3.32 8.17 14.02
N LYS A 145 3.43 9.07 15.00
CA LYS A 145 2.91 10.44 14.91
C LYS A 145 3.55 11.21 13.76
N ASN A 146 4.86 11.10 13.59
CA ASN A 146 5.58 11.72 12.46
C ASN A 146 5.21 11.08 11.11
N ARG A 147 5.00 9.77 11.07
CA ARG A 147 4.52 9.06 9.88
C ARG A 147 3.08 9.45 9.56
N TRP A 148 2.21 9.55 10.57
CA TRP A 148 0.82 9.98 10.40
C TRP A 148 0.72 11.48 10.07
N SER A 149 1.55 12.34 10.66
CA SER A 149 1.61 13.76 10.28
C SER A 149 2.06 13.94 8.83
N LYS A 150 3.06 13.18 8.37
CA LYS A 150 3.45 13.15 6.95
C LYS A 150 2.34 12.61 6.03
N LEU A 151 1.60 11.58 6.46
CA LEU A 151 0.44 11.05 5.74
C LEU A 151 -0.75 12.02 5.78
N SER A 152 -1.00 12.68 6.90
CA SER A 152 -2.11 13.64 7.04
C SER A 152 -1.89 14.93 6.22
N THR A 153 -0.63 15.30 5.94
CA THR A 153 -0.33 16.39 5.00
C THR A 153 -0.53 16.00 3.53
N MET A 154 -0.59 14.70 3.24
CA MET A 154 -0.83 14.17 1.88
C MET A 154 -2.30 13.77 1.63
N ILE A 155 -3.08 13.57 2.69
CA ILE A 155 -4.50 13.20 2.60
C ILE A 155 -5.30 14.45 2.91
N SER A 156 -6.09 14.91 1.96
CA SER A 156 -7.09 15.96 2.24
C SER A 156 -8.07 15.42 3.29
N PRO A 157 -8.28 16.10 4.43
CA PRO A 157 -9.24 15.65 5.44
C PRO A 157 -10.68 15.61 4.93
N LYS A 158 -10.96 16.36 3.86
CA LYS A 158 -12.24 16.30 3.13
C LYS A 158 -11.95 16.02 1.67
N PRO A 159 -12.60 15.00 1.07
CA PRO A 159 -12.54 14.80 -0.36
C PRO A 159 -13.11 16.05 -1.04
N PHE A 160 -12.52 16.45 -2.15
CA PHE A 160 -13.01 17.54 -2.97
C PHE A 160 -13.23 17.03 -4.39
N ILE A 161 -14.10 17.72 -5.12
CA ILE A 161 -14.35 17.42 -6.52
C ILE A 161 -13.35 18.22 -7.35
N PHE A 162 -12.66 17.53 -8.25
CA PHE A 162 -11.80 18.11 -9.26
C PHE A 162 -12.46 17.88 -10.61
N THR A 163 -12.69 18.95 -11.35
CA THR A 163 -13.42 18.92 -12.62
C THR A 163 -12.47 19.23 -13.77
N ILE A 164 -12.53 18.42 -14.83
CA ILE A 164 -11.86 18.67 -16.09
C ILE A 164 -12.93 18.90 -17.14
N LYS A 165 -12.93 20.10 -17.73
CA LYS A 165 -13.75 20.45 -18.86
C LYS A 165 -12.96 20.25 -20.14
N VAL A 166 -13.56 19.60 -21.13
CA VAL A 166 -12.91 19.32 -22.41
C VAL A 166 -13.69 19.98 -23.54
N VAL A 167 -12.98 20.80 -24.31
CA VAL A 167 -13.55 21.54 -25.45
C VAL A 167 -12.69 21.38 -26.71
N ASP A 168 -13.23 21.65 -27.86
CA ASP A 168 -12.44 21.78 -29.09
C ASP A 168 -11.92 23.22 -29.31
N GLU A 169 -11.20 23.45 -30.40
CA GLU A 169 -10.65 24.74 -30.80
C GLU A 169 -11.73 25.81 -31.05
N LYS A 170 -13.01 25.43 -31.24
CA LYS A 170 -14.18 26.30 -31.42
C LYS A 170 -14.98 26.46 -30.14
N SER A 171 -14.40 26.01 -29.00
CA SER A 171 -15.08 25.98 -27.69
C SER A 171 -16.34 25.11 -27.65
N GLN A 172 -16.48 24.15 -28.58
CA GLN A 172 -17.54 23.16 -28.52
C GLN A 172 -17.21 22.08 -27.48
N LEU A 173 -18.23 21.66 -26.74
CA LEU A 173 -18.08 20.69 -25.67
C LEU A 173 -17.79 19.29 -26.23
N ILE A 174 -16.70 18.67 -25.80
CA ILE A 174 -16.36 17.29 -26.16
C ILE A 174 -16.97 16.33 -25.12
N LYS A 175 -18.01 15.62 -25.54
CA LYS A 175 -18.75 14.64 -24.74
C LYS A 175 -18.10 13.28 -24.85
N HIS A 176 -18.28 12.42 -23.85
CA HIS A 176 -17.81 11.02 -23.85
C HIS A 176 -16.30 10.86 -24.04
N ALA A 177 -15.51 11.90 -23.85
CA ALA A 177 -14.06 11.75 -23.77
C ALA A 177 -13.68 10.96 -22.52
N LYS A 178 -12.88 9.92 -22.68
CA LYS A 178 -12.34 9.18 -21.53
C LYS A 178 -11.21 9.98 -20.90
N VAL A 179 -11.32 10.25 -19.60
CA VAL A 179 -10.32 10.97 -18.81
C VAL A 179 -9.77 10.04 -17.75
N VAL A 180 -8.45 9.94 -17.66
CA VAL A 180 -7.76 9.12 -16.65
C VAL A 180 -6.72 9.96 -15.92
N LEU A 181 -6.80 9.97 -14.59
CA LEU A 181 -5.83 10.60 -13.70
C LEU A 181 -4.89 9.52 -13.16
N VAL A 182 -3.65 9.48 -13.63
CA VAL A 182 -2.64 8.52 -13.19
C VAL A 182 -1.76 9.15 -12.11
N ALA A 183 -1.69 8.52 -10.94
CA ALA A 183 -0.77 8.95 -9.87
C ALA A 183 0.58 8.21 -9.98
N ASN A 184 1.65 8.82 -9.46
CA ASN A 184 3.02 8.27 -9.53
C ASN A 184 3.20 6.87 -8.92
N ASN A 185 2.24 6.42 -8.10
CA ASN A 185 2.24 5.08 -7.48
C ASN A 185 1.40 4.04 -8.25
N SER A 186 1.14 4.27 -9.52
CA SER A 186 0.35 3.39 -10.40
C SER A 186 -1.13 3.24 -10.00
N THR A 187 -1.63 4.06 -9.11
CA THR A 187 -3.07 4.19 -8.87
C THR A 187 -3.66 5.19 -9.85
N TYR A 188 -4.88 4.94 -10.31
CA TYR A 188 -5.55 5.83 -11.24
C TYR A 188 -7.03 6.01 -10.89
N LEU A 189 -7.59 7.11 -11.37
CA LEU A 189 -9.02 7.37 -11.39
C LEU A 189 -9.43 7.52 -12.85
N GLU A 190 -10.60 7.03 -13.23
CA GLU A 190 -11.11 7.18 -14.59
C GLU A 190 -12.55 7.67 -14.59
N GLY A 191 -12.91 8.39 -15.63
CA GLY A 191 -14.22 8.92 -15.86
C GLY A 191 -14.41 9.31 -17.33
N PHE A 192 -15.60 9.78 -17.64
CA PHE A 192 -15.95 10.28 -18.97
C PHE A 192 -16.52 11.69 -18.85
N THR A 193 -16.32 12.53 -19.87
CA THR A 193 -17.01 13.81 -19.96
C THR A 193 -18.51 13.59 -20.22
N ASP A 194 -19.31 14.35 -19.52
CA ASP A 194 -20.76 14.39 -19.64
C ASP A 194 -21.26 15.24 -20.83
N GLU A 195 -22.57 15.52 -20.89
CA GLU A 195 -23.19 16.36 -21.89
C GLU A 195 -22.69 17.81 -21.90
N ASN A 196 -22.08 18.27 -20.80
CA ASN A 196 -21.46 19.59 -20.64
C ASN A 196 -19.93 19.55 -20.86
N GLY A 197 -19.39 18.44 -21.35
CA GLY A 197 -17.94 18.25 -21.52
C GLY A 197 -17.17 18.17 -20.21
N LEU A 198 -17.82 17.82 -19.09
CA LEU A 198 -17.23 17.81 -17.76
C LEU A 198 -16.96 16.39 -17.26
N ALA A 199 -15.75 16.11 -16.81
CA ALA A 199 -15.39 14.91 -16.08
C ALA A 199 -15.08 15.25 -14.62
N HIS A 200 -15.77 14.61 -13.67
CA HIS A 200 -15.67 14.88 -12.24
C HIS A 200 -14.95 13.78 -11.50
N PHE A 201 -13.99 14.14 -10.66
CA PHE A 201 -13.19 13.21 -9.86
C PHE A 201 -13.22 13.54 -8.38
N VAL A 202 -13.50 12.57 -7.54
CA VAL A 202 -13.40 12.73 -6.09
C VAL A 202 -11.95 12.51 -5.65
N ILE A 203 -11.24 13.58 -5.36
CA ILE A 203 -9.84 13.57 -4.97
C ILE A 203 -9.72 13.52 -3.45
N ARG A 204 -8.93 12.54 -2.96
CA ARG A 204 -8.67 12.34 -1.52
C ARG A 204 -7.21 12.62 -1.13
N THR A 205 -6.34 12.86 -2.11
CA THR A 205 -4.91 13.06 -1.89
C THR A 205 -4.42 14.24 -2.71
N ARG A 206 -3.56 15.07 -2.12
CA ARG A 206 -2.89 16.19 -2.83
C ARG A 206 -1.65 15.72 -3.58
N LYS A 207 -1.80 14.71 -4.45
CA LYS A 207 -0.72 14.22 -5.31
C LYS A 207 -0.78 14.93 -6.66
N LEU A 208 0.35 14.93 -7.35
CA LEU A 208 0.38 15.28 -8.77
C LEU A 208 -0.13 14.09 -9.58
N TYR A 209 -0.90 14.40 -10.62
CA TYR A 209 -1.44 13.41 -11.54
C TYR A 209 -0.92 13.67 -12.96
N THR A 210 -0.71 12.60 -13.70
CA THR A 210 -0.69 12.67 -15.16
C THR A 210 -2.13 12.53 -15.64
N VAL A 211 -2.63 13.51 -16.37
CA VAL A 211 -3.97 13.51 -16.96
C VAL A 211 -3.88 13.00 -18.38
N LEU A 212 -4.64 11.96 -18.67
CA LEU A 212 -4.77 11.37 -19.99
C LEU A 212 -6.20 11.60 -20.50
N ILE A 213 -6.33 12.10 -21.71
CA ILE A 213 -7.65 12.30 -22.34
C ILE A 213 -7.65 11.62 -23.71
N ALA A 214 -8.70 10.84 -23.99
CA ALA A 214 -8.90 10.16 -25.24
C ALA A 214 -10.34 10.30 -25.73
N HIS A 215 -10.50 10.44 -27.04
CA HIS A 215 -11.79 10.44 -27.71
C HIS A 215 -11.68 9.86 -29.12
N SER A 216 -12.72 9.16 -29.57
CA SER A 216 -12.69 8.46 -30.87
C SER A 216 -12.48 9.35 -32.10
N GLU A 217 -12.67 10.66 -31.97
CA GLU A 217 -12.55 11.63 -33.06
C GLU A 217 -11.50 12.72 -32.81
N TYR A 218 -10.77 12.64 -31.70
CA TYR A 218 -9.77 13.63 -31.31
C TYR A 218 -8.47 12.94 -30.92
N PRO A 219 -7.32 13.60 -31.14
CA PRO A 219 -6.03 13.05 -30.74
C PRO A 219 -5.89 12.96 -29.22
N ALA A 220 -4.96 12.15 -28.79
CA ALA A 220 -4.64 11.94 -27.38
C ALA A 220 -4.01 13.17 -26.74
N VAL A 221 -4.40 13.45 -25.50
CA VAL A 221 -3.82 14.53 -24.69
C VAL A 221 -3.18 13.97 -23.44
N VAL A 222 -1.97 14.46 -23.12
CA VAL A 222 -1.21 14.10 -21.93
C VAL A 222 -0.76 15.38 -21.22
N PHE A 223 -1.17 15.53 -19.95
CA PHE A 223 -0.64 16.56 -19.07
C PHE A 223 0.09 15.93 -17.90
N ASN A 224 1.37 16.20 -17.77
CA ASN A 224 2.18 15.69 -16.68
C ASN A 224 2.13 16.63 -15.47
N SER A 225 2.23 16.05 -14.26
CA SER A 225 2.38 16.79 -13.00
C SER A 225 1.24 17.80 -12.69
N MET A 226 0.01 17.49 -13.10
CA MET A 226 -1.17 18.28 -12.78
C MET A 226 -1.46 18.25 -11.28
N ASN A 227 -1.63 19.43 -10.68
CA ASN A 227 -2.07 19.56 -9.30
C ASN A 227 -3.59 19.82 -9.28
N PRO A 228 -4.39 18.94 -8.67
CA PRO A 228 -5.85 19.05 -8.73
C PRO A 228 -6.41 20.07 -7.71
N LYS A 229 -5.84 21.27 -7.64
CA LYS A 229 -6.31 22.34 -6.72
C LYS A 229 -7.47 23.15 -7.29
N GLU A 230 -7.51 23.30 -8.58
CA GLU A 230 -8.45 24.11 -9.32
C GLU A 230 -8.98 23.31 -10.51
N ASP A 231 -10.23 23.56 -10.90
CA ASP A 231 -10.82 22.98 -12.09
C ASP A 231 -10.06 23.45 -13.33
N VAL A 232 -9.97 22.59 -14.35
CA VAL A 232 -9.16 22.82 -15.52
C VAL A 232 -10.00 22.68 -16.79
N GLU A 233 -9.83 23.62 -17.72
CA GLU A 233 -10.35 23.49 -19.09
C GLU A 233 -9.21 23.05 -20.02
N VAL A 234 -9.50 22.04 -20.84
CA VAL A 234 -8.58 21.48 -21.82
C VAL A 234 -9.16 21.65 -23.21
N THR A 235 -8.41 22.33 -24.09
CA THR A 235 -8.75 22.45 -25.49
C THR A 235 -8.03 21.39 -26.32
N ILE A 236 -8.75 20.67 -27.16
CA ILE A 236 -8.21 19.65 -28.07
C ILE A 236 -8.47 20.05 -29.51
N GLU A 237 -7.41 20.16 -30.30
CA GLU A 237 -7.53 20.44 -31.73
C GLU A 237 -7.91 19.16 -32.50
N LYS A 238 -8.91 19.25 -33.35
CA LYS A 238 -9.37 18.14 -34.17
C LYS A 238 -8.41 17.91 -35.33
N THR A 239 -7.93 16.66 -35.45
CA THR A 239 -7.11 16.25 -36.62
C THR A 239 -7.91 15.31 -37.52
N ASN A 240 -7.70 15.40 -38.82
CA ASN A 240 -8.43 14.59 -39.80
C ASN A 240 -8.09 13.11 -39.67
N ASN A 241 -9.11 12.25 -39.65
CA ASN A 241 -9.03 10.77 -39.65
C ASN A 241 -8.32 10.15 -38.42
N SER A 242 -8.04 10.91 -37.37
CA SER A 242 -7.44 10.41 -36.15
C SER A 242 -8.40 10.45 -34.99
N GLY A 243 -8.24 9.49 -34.10
CA GLY A 243 -8.87 9.42 -32.79
C GLY A 243 -7.89 8.90 -31.77
N SER A 244 -8.31 8.79 -30.54
CA SER A 244 -7.49 8.24 -29.46
C SER A 244 -8.30 7.32 -28.56
N ILE A 245 -7.58 6.38 -27.91
CA ILE A 245 -8.14 5.45 -26.94
C ILE A 245 -7.24 5.32 -25.72
N ILE A 246 -7.85 5.01 -24.58
CA ILE A 246 -7.12 4.55 -23.40
C ILE A 246 -7.51 3.11 -23.12
N ILE A 247 -6.51 2.23 -23.11
CA ILE A 247 -6.68 0.82 -22.76
C ILE A 247 -5.99 0.50 -21.42
N ASN A 248 -6.54 -0.49 -20.72
CA ASN A 248 -5.96 -1.03 -19.51
C ASN A 248 -5.65 -2.51 -19.74
N LYS A 249 -4.38 -2.89 -19.69
CA LYS A 249 -3.81 -4.19 -20.05
C LYS A 249 -3.94 -4.48 -21.55
N SER A 250 -5.12 -4.80 -22.02
CA SER A 250 -5.42 -5.11 -23.42
C SER A 250 -6.66 -4.38 -23.89
N GLY A 251 -6.79 -4.18 -25.19
CA GLY A 251 -7.95 -3.53 -25.78
C GLY A 251 -8.04 -3.71 -27.26
N GLN A 252 -9.21 -3.37 -27.80
CA GLN A 252 -9.47 -3.35 -29.24
C GLN A 252 -9.24 -1.95 -29.80
N VAL A 253 -8.61 -1.87 -30.95
CA VAL A 253 -8.39 -0.62 -31.66
C VAL A 253 -9.55 -0.39 -32.65
N PRO A 254 -10.13 0.82 -32.68
CA PRO A 254 -11.19 1.12 -33.64
C PRO A 254 -10.69 0.97 -35.12
N GLY A 255 -11.41 0.18 -35.91
CA GLY A 255 -11.14 0.02 -37.33
C GLY A 255 -10.43 -1.26 -37.71
N ILE A 256 -9.94 -2.04 -36.76
CA ILE A 256 -9.39 -3.38 -37.02
C ILE A 256 -10.03 -4.41 -36.08
N SER A 257 -10.03 -5.67 -36.51
CA SER A 257 -10.48 -6.82 -35.73
C SER A 257 -9.29 -7.38 -34.95
N GLY A 258 -9.49 -7.74 -33.66
CA GLY A 258 -8.46 -8.30 -32.80
C GLY A 258 -8.17 -7.41 -31.57
N LYS A 259 -7.18 -7.80 -30.80
CA LYS A 259 -6.79 -7.10 -29.56
C LYS A 259 -5.29 -6.85 -29.53
N ILE A 260 -4.90 -5.79 -28.87
CA ILE A 260 -3.51 -5.48 -28.58
C ILE A 260 -3.27 -5.51 -27.06
N GLU A 261 -2.08 -5.92 -26.65
CA GLU A 261 -1.63 -5.94 -25.27
C GLU A 261 -0.21 -5.35 -25.17
N PRO A 262 -0.08 -4.06 -24.85
CA PRO A 262 1.20 -3.47 -24.58
C PRO A 262 1.68 -3.86 -23.16
N VAL A 263 2.95 -4.25 -23.03
CA VAL A 263 3.57 -4.62 -21.76
C VAL A 263 4.92 -3.95 -21.60
N SER A 264 5.34 -3.69 -20.36
CA SER A 264 6.70 -3.25 -20.04
C SER A 264 7.49 -4.43 -19.50
N LYS A 265 8.62 -4.74 -20.11
CA LYS A 265 9.58 -5.73 -19.60
C LYS A 265 10.60 -5.09 -18.64
N SER A 266 10.88 -3.79 -18.82
CA SER A 266 11.71 -2.96 -17.96
C SER A 266 11.36 -1.49 -18.19
N ASP A 267 11.92 -0.56 -17.42
CA ASP A 267 11.67 0.89 -17.55
C ASP A 267 11.97 1.45 -18.95
N LYS A 268 12.75 0.71 -19.78
CA LYS A 268 13.17 1.15 -21.11
C LYS A 268 12.68 0.24 -22.26
N LYS A 269 12.05 -0.89 -21.95
CA LYS A 269 11.67 -1.85 -22.98
C LYS A 269 10.17 -2.09 -22.97
N LEU A 270 9.50 -1.57 -24.03
CA LEU A 270 8.06 -1.71 -24.24
C LEU A 270 7.82 -2.75 -25.36
N LEU A 271 6.94 -3.68 -25.10
CA LEU A 271 6.59 -4.79 -25.98
C LEU A 271 5.11 -4.75 -26.33
N LEU A 272 4.80 -5.03 -27.59
CA LEU A 272 3.43 -5.12 -28.08
C LEU A 272 3.13 -6.56 -28.51
N TYR A 273 2.11 -7.15 -27.91
CA TYR A 273 1.46 -8.35 -28.39
C TYR A 273 0.16 -7.97 -29.11
N ALA A 274 -0.17 -8.69 -30.14
CA ALA A 274 -1.43 -8.52 -30.88
C ALA A 274 -2.00 -9.88 -31.22
N ASP A 275 -3.31 -10.02 -31.03
CA ASP A 275 -4.05 -11.25 -31.33
C ASP A 275 -4.83 -11.05 -32.63
N ASN A 276 -4.56 -11.93 -33.62
CA ASN A 276 -5.14 -11.88 -34.99
C ASN A 276 -4.83 -10.57 -35.76
N ILE A 277 -3.68 -9.95 -35.47
CA ILE A 277 -3.23 -8.71 -36.09
C ILE A 277 -1.76 -8.87 -36.47
N ALA A 278 -1.41 -8.55 -37.71
CA ALA A 278 -0.04 -8.41 -38.18
C ALA A 278 0.52 -7.03 -37.73
N ILE A 279 1.72 -7.01 -37.15
CA ILE A 279 2.43 -5.79 -36.76
C ILE A 279 3.52 -5.54 -37.79
N GLU A 280 3.58 -4.32 -38.36
CA GLU A 280 4.62 -3.89 -39.31
C GLU A 280 4.82 -4.91 -40.45
N GLY A 281 3.73 -5.36 -41.09
CA GLY A 281 3.77 -6.32 -42.19
C GLY A 281 4.10 -7.75 -41.75
N GLY A 282 3.78 -8.16 -40.52
CA GLY A 282 3.94 -9.52 -40.03
C GLY A 282 5.25 -9.79 -39.31
N LYS A 283 5.87 -8.78 -38.68
CA LYS A 283 7.02 -8.98 -37.84
C LYS A 283 6.72 -9.85 -36.61
N ASP A 284 7.74 -10.54 -36.12
CA ASP A 284 7.65 -11.42 -34.96
C ASP A 284 7.12 -10.69 -33.70
N GLN A 285 6.32 -11.40 -32.94
CA GLN A 285 5.79 -10.92 -31.66
C GLN A 285 6.52 -11.59 -30.49
N PRO A 286 6.75 -10.86 -29.37
CA PRO A 286 6.34 -9.47 -29.13
C PRO A 286 7.19 -8.45 -29.89
N TYR A 287 6.53 -7.45 -30.44
CA TYR A 287 7.18 -6.37 -31.17
C TYR A 287 7.68 -5.28 -30.20
N ASP A 288 8.95 -4.88 -30.35
CA ASP A 288 9.53 -3.77 -29.56
C ASP A 288 9.02 -2.43 -30.10
N PHE A 289 8.43 -1.61 -29.25
CA PHE A 289 7.94 -0.30 -29.65
C PHE A 289 8.44 0.84 -28.76
N GLU A 290 8.43 2.04 -29.30
CA GLU A 290 8.80 3.26 -28.62
C GLU A 290 7.61 4.23 -28.56
N LEU A 291 7.55 5.04 -27.51
CA LEU A 291 6.55 6.11 -27.42
C LEU A 291 6.75 7.13 -28.54
N ASN A 292 5.65 7.67 -29.05
CA ASN A 292 5.60 8.67 -30.12
C ASN A 292 6.14 8.19 -31.49
N LYS A 293 6.33 6.89 -31.68
CA LYS A 293 6.58 6.30 -32.99
C LYS A 293 5.33 5.60 -33.50
N SER A 294 5.07 5.77 -34.80
CA SER A 294 3.92 5.13 -35.45
C SER A 294 4.21 3.65 -35.72
N ILE A 295 3.18 2.81 -35.60
CA ILE A 295 3.22 1.36 -35.82
C ILE A 295 2.03 1.00 -36.69
N ALA A 296 2.28 0.30 -37.80
CA ALA A 296 1.23 -0.21 -38.68
C ALA A 296 0.68 -1.54 -38.13
N LEU A 297 -0.64 -1.63 -38.04
CA LEU A 297 -1.37 -2.84 -37.67
C LEU A 297 -2.32 -3.23 -38.82
N GLU A 298 -2.32 -4.50 -39.21
CA GLU A 298 -3.20 -5.04 -40.24
C GLU A 298 -3.96 -6.24 -39.69
N ASP A 299 -5.28 -6.24 -39.85
CA ASP A 299 -6.11 -7.38 -39.45
C ASP A 299 -6.22 -8.42 -40.58
N ASN A 300 -6.83 -9.57 -40.28
CA ASN A 300 -7.04 -10.67 -41.22
C ASN A 300 -8.00 -10.33 -42.38
N LYS A 301 -8.61 -9.14 -42.40
CA LYS A 301 -9.46 -8.64 -43.49
C LYS A 301 -8.74 -7.62 -44.37
N GLY A 302 -7.46 -7.31 -44.05
CA GLY A 302 -6.67 -6.32 -44.77
C GLY A 302 -6.94 -4.88 -44.34
N ASN A 303 -7.65 -4.65 -43.22
CA ASN A 303 -7.81 -3.29 -42.67
C ASN A 303 -6.52 -2.85 -42.02
N ILE A 304 -6.03 -1.66 -42.37
CA ILE A 304 -4.80 -1.09 -41.83
C ILE A 304 -5.12 0.11 -40.94
N VAL A 305 -4.51 0.13 -39.75
CA VAL A 305 -4.58 1.24 -38.79
C VAL A 305 -3.17 1.52 -38.29
N TYR A 306 -2.82 2.79 -38.23
CA TYR A 306 -1.56 3.24 -37.65
C TYR A 306 -1.77 3.68 -36.20
N LEU A 307 -0.94 3.16 -35.29
CA LEU A 307 -0.97 3.50 -33.87
C LEU A 307 0.23 4.31 -33.46
N THR A 308 0.02 5.23 -32.53
CA THR A 308 1.10 5.95 -31.85
C THR A 308 0.82 5.95 -30.35
N PHE A 309 1.67 5.25 -29.58
CA PHE A 309 1.57 5.26 -28.13
C PHE A 309 2.07 6.58 -27.56
N ARG A 310 1.19 7.36 -26.94
CA ARG A 310 1.49 8.65 -26.34
C ARG A 310 1.90 8.55 -24.88
N PHE A 311 1.40 7.51 -24.20
CA PHE A 311 1.69 7.23 -22.79
C PHE A 311 1.58 5.73 -22.53
N PHE A 312 2.49 5.22 -21.69
CA PHE A 312 2.38 3.87 -21.14
C PHE A 312 2.96 3.83 -19.73
N GLN A 313 2.15 3.50 -18.75
CA GLN A 313 2.57 3.27 -17.37
C GLN A 313 1.54 2.39 -16.65
N ALA A 314 2.01 1.47 -15.80
CA ALA A 314 1.15 0.64 -14.96
C ALA A 314 0.00 -0.08 -15.71
N ARG A 315 0.29 -0.55 -16.92
CA ARG A 315 -0.63 -1.22 -17.85
C ARG A 315 -1.71 -0.30 -18.46
N ILE A 316 -1.63 1.00 -18.25
CA ILE A 316 -2.47 1.99 -18.92
C ILE A 316 -1.70 2.50 -20.14
N ALA A 317 -2.30 2.38 -21.30
CA ALA A 317 -1.78 2.94 -22.54
C ALA A 317 -2.75 3.98 -23.09
N LEU A 318 -2.23 5.15 -23.45
CA LEU A 318 -2.93 6.16 -24.25
C LEU A 318 -2.36 6.11 -25.67
N ILE A 319 -3.23 5.93 -26.63
CA ILE A 319 -2.88 5.60 -28.01
C ILE A 319 -3.67 6.50 -28.95
N ASP A 320 -2.95 7.18 -29.87
CA ASP A 320 -3.57 7.71 -31.07
C ASP A 320 -3.71 6.61 -32.11
N PHE A 321 -4.81 6.65 -32.85
CA PHE A 321 -5.00 5.80 -34.03
C PHE A 321 -5.42 6.64 -35.23
N TYR A 322 -4.89 6.24 -36.38
CA TYR A 322 -5.21 6.84 -37.68
C TYR A 322 -5.65 5.73 -38.65
N LYS A 323 -6.78 5.98 -39.31
CA LYS A 323 -7.32 5.06 -40.35
C LYS A 323 -6.92 5.57 -41.70
N ASP A 324 -6.20 4.77 -42.48
CA ASP A 324 -5.98 5.07 -43.88
C ASP A 324 -7.30 4.95 -44.64
N ARG A 325 -7.74 6.04 -45.26
CA ARG A 325 -8.92 6.05 -46.13
C ARG A 325 -8.59 5.88 -47.60
N SER A 326 -7.38 5.47 -47.90
CA SER A 326 -6.97 5.20 -49.28
C SER A 326 -7.39 3.78 -49.71
N MET A 327 -8.69 3.54 -49.81
CA MET A 327 -9.36 2.58 -50.73
C MET A 327 -10.76 3.05 -51.04
#